data_efde47cfccfe55af4d99de7638b7300a
#
_entry.id   efde47cfccfe55af4d99de7638b7300a
#
_cell.length_a   1.000
_cell.length_b   1.000
_cell.length_c   1.000
_cell.angle_alpha   90.00
_cell.angle_beta   90.00
_cell.angle_gamma   90.00
#
_symmetry.space_group_name_H-M   'P 1'
#
loop_
_entity.id
_entity.type
_entity.pdbx_description
1 polymer ?
#
loop_
_entity_poly.entity_id
_entity_poly.type
_entity_poly.pdbx_seq_one_letter_code
_entity_poly.pdbx_strand_id
1 'polypeptide(L)'
;MNKEKLEIIHSWVSANVEEPCEISPASNDASFRSYWRLSFDNDTKILMHAPPKLEPLESFLDINIRLESIGINVPKILKTDKSKGFILMSDLGDKKYLDVLNDDTVYCLYTDAIDTICKMQKEASTENLKTFDIKEQRSELGIFRKWFLNEHLKINDETINKTKFNQGLEVLQNKIDSIPKSFVHRDFHSRNLMMTQKNNPGVLDHQDAVVGPITYDIVSLLKDCYITWDEKLTLDMLHSFSNKIKDVYNFSSEEFVEWYDITGLQRHLKAIGIFSRLNHRDNKTSYLSDIPRTFAYVEKVLEKYPYLTNIKSACHELEIKNLL
;
A
#
# COMPACT_ATOMS: atom_id res chain seq x y z
N MET A 1 0.97 -18.08 -19.25
CA MET A 1 2.29 -17.40 -19.11
C MET A 1 2.81 -17.09 -20.51
N ASN A 2 3.24 -15.86 -20.79
CA ASN A 2 3.66 -15.48 -22.14
C ASN A 2 5.06 -16.11 -22.42
N LYS A 3 5.19 -16.95 -23.47
CA LYS A 3 6.41 -17.65 -23.86
C LYS A 3 7.57 -16.68 -24.16
N GLU A 4 7.28 -15.59 -24.81
CA GLU A 4 8.23 -14.53 -25.13
C GLU A 4 8.87 -13.90 -23.85
N LYS A 5 8.05 -13.69 -22.80
CA LYS A 5 8.55 -13.15 -21.52
C LYS A 5 9.52 -14.11 -20.84
N LEU A 6 9.25 -15.41 -20.89
CA LEU A 6 10.15 -16.44 -20.38
C LEU A 6 11.50 -16.48 -21.12
N GLU A 7 11.48 -16.38 -22.44
CA GLU A 7 12.69 -16.34 -23.26
C GLU A 7 13.58 -15.15 -22.91
N ILE A 8 13.00 -13.97 -22.67
CA ILE A 8 13.72 -12.76 -22.23
C ILE A 8 14.39 -13.00 -20.86
N ILE A 9 13.67 -13.60 -19.90
CA ILE A 9 14.19 -13.90 -18.56
C ILE A 9 15.35 -14.88 -18.66
N HIS A 10 15.17 -16.02 -19.33
CA HIS A 10 16.22 -17.03 -19.50
C HIS A 10 17.46 -16.47 -20.19
N SER A 11 17.28 -15.69 -21.24
CA SER A 11 18.38 -15.04 -21.96
C SER A 11 19.19 -14.12 -21.05
N TRP A 12 18.50 -13.30 -20.22
CA TRP A 12 19.19 -12.41 -19.31
C TRP A 12 19.92 -13.19 -18.21
N VAL A 13 19.30 -14.20 -17.61
CA VAL A 13 19.91 -15.05 -16.57
C VAL A 13 21.15 -15.74 -17.12
N SER A 14 21.08 -16.39 -18.27
CA SER A 14 22.22 -17.09 -18.89
C SER A 14 23.40 -16.17 -19.19
N ALA A 15 23.15 -14.89 -19.45
CA ALA A 15 24.20 -13.91 -19.74
C ALA A 15 24.78 -13.21 -18.49
N ASN A 16 24.12 -13.31 -17.33
CA ASN A 16 24.42 -12.47 -16.16
C ASN A 16 24.60 -13.24 -14.85
N VAL A 17 24.26 -14.51 -14.82
CA VAL A 17 24.36 -15.41 -13.66
C VAL A 17 25.24 -16.62 -14.06
N GLU A 18 26.36 -16.77 -13.37
CA GLU A 18 27.36 -17.80 -13.71
C GLU A 18 26.97 -19.19 -13.19
N GLU A 19 26.30 -19.23 -12.04
CA GLU A 19 25.89 -20.49 -11.42
C GLU A 19 24.58 -21.02 -12.01
N PRO A 20 24.47 -22.34 -12.26
CA PRO A 20 23.21 -22.96 -12.65
C PRO A 20 22.12 -22.69 -11.60
N CYS A 21 20.92 -22.33 -12.04
CA CYS A 21 19.78 -22.11 -11.16
C CYS A 21 18.47 -22.55 -11.81
N GLU A 22 17.52 -22.94 -10.97
CA GLU A 22 16.13 -23.13 -11.37
C GLU A 22 15.40 -21.77 -11.36
N ILE A 23 14.60 -21.52 -12.40
CA ILE A 23 13.84 -20.26 -12.53
C ILE A 23 12.35 -20.55 -12.36
N SER A 24 11.74 -19.95 -11.36
CA SER A 24 10.29 -20.07 -11.09
C SER A 24 9.64 -18.70 -10.86
N PRO A 25 8.33 -18.51 -11.14
CA PRO A 25 7.62 -17.29 -10.80
C PRO A 25 7.59 -17.08 -9.29
N ALA A 26 7.96 -15.88 -8.82
CA ALA A 26 7.96 -15.53 -7.40
C ALA A 26 6.68 -14.79 -6.98
N SER A 27 6.03 -14.04 -7.90
CA SER A 27 4.80 -13.29 -7.62
C SER A 27 3.96 -13.14 -8.88
N ASN A 28 2.63 -13.06 -8.70
CA ASN A 28 1.63 -12.81 -9.75
C ASN A 28 0.95 -11.45 -9.55
N ASP A 29 1.71 -10.39 -9.26
CA ASP A 29 1.16 -9.07 -8.99
C ASP A 29 0.45 -8.42 -10.19
N ALA A 30 -0.35 -7.38 -9.88
CA ALA A 30 -1.18 -6.66 -10.85
C ALA A 30 -0.42 -5.54 -11.61
N SER A 31 0.92 -5.54 -11.56
CA SER A 31 1.76 -4.55 -12.23
C SER A 31 2.35 -5.08 -13.55
N PHE A 32 2.97 -4.19 -14.33
CA PHE A 32 3.76 -4.60 -15.49
C PHE A 32 5.07 -5.30 -15.09
N ARG A 33 5.48 -5.21 -13.83
CA ARG A 33 6.63 -5.91 -13.26
C ARG A 33 6.36 -7.41 -13.17
N SER A 34 7.41 -8.17 -13.26
CA SER A 34 7.38 -9.61 -12.98
C SER A 34 8.55 -9.99 -12.11
N TYR A 35 8.31 -10.89 -11.19
CA TYR A 35 9.30 -11.35 -10.22
C TYR A 35 9.52 -12.84 -10.40
N TRP A 36 10.79 -13.23 -10.46
CA TRP A 36 11.24 -14.59 -10.70
C TRP A 36 12.21 -15.00 -9.61
N ARG A 37 12.01 -16.16 -9.02
CA ARG A 37 12.93 -16.71 -8.06
C ARG A 37 13.96 -17.53 -8.81
N LEU A 38 15.22 -17.25 -8.56
CA LEU A 38 16.39 -18.01 -9.01
C LEU A 38 16.84 -18.86 -7.82
N SER A 39 16.69 -20.19 -7.91
CA SER A 39 17.05 -21.13 -6.85
C SER A 39 18.39 -21.77 -7.20
N PHE A 40 19.36 -21.60 -6.32
CA PHE A 40 20.68 -22.21 -6.35
C PHE A 40 20.74 -23.33 -5.30
N ASP A 41 21.81 -24.09 -5.24
CA ASP A 41 21.94 -25.20 -4.30
C ASP A 41 21.72 -24.80 -2.83
N ASN A 42 22.22 -23.63 -2.41
CA ASN A 42 22.17 -23.18 -1.02
C ASN A 42 21.62 -21.73 -0.85
N ASP A 43 21.14 -21.10 -1.91
CA ASP A 43 20.71 -19.69 -1.89
C ASP A 43 19.54 -19.47 -2.85
N THR A 44 18.80 -18.40 -2.61
CA THR A 44 17.78 -17.93 -3.54
C THR A 44 17.93 -16.42 -3.80
N LYS A 45 17.63 -15.99 -5.01
CA LYS A 45 17.64 -14.59 -5.40
C LYS A 45 16.36 -14.25 -6.16
N ILE A 46 15.97 -12.99 -6.14
CA ILE A 46 14.83 -12.51 -6.91
C ILE A 46 15.33 -11.70 -8.11
N LEU A 47 14.87 -12.07 -9.28
CA LEU A 47 15.02 -11.29 -10.49
C LEU A 47 13.71 -10.55 -10.79
N MET A 48 13.74 -9.21 -10.71
CA MET A 48 12.65 -8.36 -11.17
C MET A 48 12.90 -7.99 -12.63
N HIS A 49 11.87 -8.09 -13.45
CA HIS A 49 11.83 -7.48 -14.79
C HIS A 49 10.70 -6.46 -14.87
N ALA A 50 11.05 -5.22 -15.12
CA ALA A 50 10.17 -4.08 -15.31
C ALA A 50 10.43 -3.49 -16.71
N PRO A 51 9.49 -3.60 -17.68
CA PRO A 51 9.71 -3.08 -19.03
C PRO A 51 10.03 -1.57 -18.99
N PRO A 52 11.20 -1.10 -19.47
CA PRO A 52 11.67 0.28 -19.21
C PRO A 52 10.73 1.39 -19.70
N LYS A 53 9.94 1.12 -20.76
CA LYS A 53 8.97 2.09 -21.30
C LYS A 53 7.71 2.23 -20.45
N LEU A 54 7.41 1.26 -19.59
CA LEU A 54 6.17 1.19 -18.79
C LEU A 54 6.45 1.42 -17.31
N GLU A 55 7.59 0.94 -16.82
CA GLU A 55 7.95 0.92 -15.41
C GLU A 55 9.44 1.29 -15.25
N PRO A 56 9.78 2.58 -15.19
CA PRO A 56 11.15 3.04 -14.94
C PRO A 56 11.67 2.52 -13.59
N LEU A 57 12.96 2.14 -13.54
CA LEU A 57 13.58 1.56 -12.34
C LEU A 57 14.02 2.61 -11.32
N GLU A 58 14.07 3.89 -11.71
CA GLU A 58 14.65 4.96 -10.93
C GLU A 58 14.01 5.11 -9.56
N SER A 59 12.67 5.15 -9.49
CA SER A 59 11.94 5.27 -8.21
C SER A 59 12.21 4.07 -7.31
N PHE A 60 12.19 2.84 -7.86
CA PHE A 60 12.47 1.63 -7.08
C PHE A 60 13.87 1.70 -6.46
N LEU A 61 14.88 2.03 -7.26
CA LEU A 61 16.28 2.10 -6.83
C LEU A 61 16.51 3.23 -5.81
N ASP A 62 15.93 4.41 -6.04
CA ASP A 62 16.06 5.56 -5.14
C ASP A 62 15.47 5.24 -3.76
N ILE A 63 14.22 4.75 -3.71
CA ILE A 63 13.58 4.42 -2.43
C ILE A 63 14.28 3.26 -1.74
N ASN A 64 14.71 2.24 -2.48
CA ASN A 64 15.48 1.13 -1.92
C ASN A 64 16.74 1.62 -1.19
N ILE A 65 17.54 2.49 -1.83
CA ILE A 65 18.76 3.07 -1.24
C ILE A 65 18.44 3.86 0.04
N ARG A 66 17.37 4.68 0.02
CA ARG A 66 16.96 5.47 1.20
C ARG A 66 16.61 4.56 2.39
N LEU A 67 15.85 3.51 2.16
CA LEU A 67 15.42 2.58 3.20
C LEU A 67 16.58 1.71 3.69
N GLU A 68 17.41 1.19 2.79
CA GLU A 68 18.60 0.42 3.15
C GLU A 68 19.60 1.25 3.97
N SER A 69 19.80 2.53 3.62
CA SER A 69 20.75 3.42 4.31
C SER A 69 20.42 3.65 5.78
N ILE A 70 19.15 3.57 6.14
CA ILE A 70 18.67 3.65 7.52
C ILE A 70 18.47 2.27 8.16
N GLY A 71 18.89 1.19 7.50
CA GLY A 71 18.82 -0.18 8.02
C GLY A 71 17.41 -0.80 8.03
N ILE A 72 16.48 -0.33 7.20
CA ILE A 72 15.23 -1.05 6.92
C ILE A 72 15.56 -2.26 6.05
N ASN A 73 14.95 -3.40 6.37
CA ASN A 73 15.16 -4.65 5.65
C ASN A 73 14.39 -4.65 4.33
N VAL A 74 14.99 -4.09 3.30
CA VAL A 74 14.53 -4.14 1.90
C VAL A 74 15.39 -5.12 1.10
N PRO A 75 14.95 -5.62 -0.07
CA PRO A 75 15.78 -6.46 -0.92
C PRO A 75 17.11 -5.76 -1.28
N LYS A 76 18.26 -6.38 -0.98
CA LYS A 76 19.57 -5.86 -1.38
C LYS A 76 19.73 -5.94 -2.89
N ILE A 77 20.07 -4.84 -3.52
CA ILE A 77 20.33 -4.80 -4.96
C ILE A 77 21.71 -5.42 -5.25
N LEU A 78 21.72 -6.51 -6.02
CA LEU A 78 22.94 -7.24 -6.39
C LEU A 78 23.44 -6.83 -7.78
N LYS A 79 22.52 -6.65 -8.73
CA LYS A 79 22.85 -6.24 -10.10
C LYS A 79 21.68 -5.48 -10.72
N THR A 80 22.00 -4.49 -11.55
CA THR A 80 20.99 -3.69 -12.27
C THR A 80 21.33 -3.60 -13.75
N ASP A 81 20.34 -3.84 -14.62
CA ASP A 81 20.41 -3.56 -16.04
C ASP A 81 19.25 -2.63 -16.42
N LYS A 82 19.49 -1.32 -16.31
CA LYS A 82 18.48 -0.28 -16.58
C LYS A 82 18.00 -0.30 -18.02
N SER A 83 18.88 -0.65 -18.96
CA SER A 83 18.57 -0.65 -20.39
C SER A 83 17.55 -1.71 -20.76
N LYS A 84 17.57 -2.84 -20.08
CA LYS A 84 16.66 -3.97 -20.27
C LYS A 84 15.59 -4.09 -19.17
N GLY A 85 15.65 -3.25 -18.13
CA GLY A 85 14.68 -3.23 -17.04
C GLY A 85 14.83 -4.37 -16.04
N PHE A 86 16.05 -4.84 -15.77
CA PHE A 86 16.28 -5.91 -14.81
C PHE A 86 16.95 -5.42 -13.52
N ILE A 87 16.49 -6.00 -12.41
CA ILE A 87 17.16 -5.91 -11.11
C ILE A 87 17.26 -7.32 -10.53
N LEU A 88 18.47 -7.76 -10.24
CA LEU A 88 18.76 -8.94 -9.41
C LEU A 88 18.93 -8.48 -7.96
N MET A 89 18.22 -9.10 -7.04
CA MET A 89 18.20 -8.70 -5.63
C MET A 89 18.15 -9.91 -4.70
N SER A 90 18.43 -9.69 -3.40
CA SER A 90 18.28 -10.73 -2.38
C SER A 90 16.83 -11.17 -2.25
N ASP A 91 16.62 -12.43 -1.89
CA ASP A 91 15.32 -13.00 -1.56
C ASP A 91 15.04 -12.80 -0.07
N LEU A 92 13.89 -12.24 0.29
CA LEU A 92 13.41 -12.08 1.67
C LEU A 92 12.55 -13.26 2.14
N GLY A 93 12.52 -14.34 1.36
CA GLY A 93 11.76 -15.55 1.66
C GLY A 93 10.39 -15.62 0.99
N ASP A 94 9.56 -16.52 1.49
CA ASP A 94 8.26 -16.86 0.88
C ASP A 94 7.05 -16.59 1.80
N LYS A 95 7.28 -16.26 3.08
CA LYS A 95 6.23 -16.03 4.06
C LYS A 95 5.88 -14.55 4.20
N LYS A 96 4.74 -14.15 3.67
CA LYS A 96 4.18 -12.81 3.92
C LYS A 96 3.56 -12.73 5.31
N TYR A 97 3.46 -11.54 5.86
CA TYR A 97 2.72 -11.33 7.10
C TYR A 97 1.30 -11.88 7.02
N LEU A 98 0.59 -11.66 5.89
CA LEU A 98 -0.76 -12.18 5.70
C LEU A 98 -0.86 -13.70 5.87
N ASP A 99 0.20 -14.45 5.54
CA ASP A 99 0.21 -15.92 5.60
C ASP A 99 0.42 -16.46 7.02
N VAL A 100 0.95 -15.62 7.92
CA VAL A 100 1.36 -16.02 9.29
C VAL A 100 0.64 -15.26 10.39
N LEU A 101 -0.11 -14.22 10.06
CA LEU A 101 -0.88 -13.41 11.01
C LEU A 101 -2.08 -14.21 11.58
N ASN A 102 -2.14 -14.29 12.89
CA ASN A 102 -3.23 -14.84 13.68
C ASN A 102 -3.21 -14.19 15.08
N ASP A 103 -4.12 -14.57 15.96
CA ASP A 103 -4.25 -13.99 17.31
C ASP A 103 -2.97 -14.11 18.15
N ASP A 104 -2.18 -15.18 17.95
CA ASP A 104 -0.94 -15.42 18.71
C ASP A 104 0.23 -14.60 18.18
N THR A 105 0.26 -14.29 16.87
CA THR A 105 1.40 -13.67 16.20
C THR A 105 1.25 -12.18 15.96
N VAL A 106 0.01 -11.68 15.88
CA VAL A 106 -0.29 -10.31 15.46
C VAL A 106 0.42 -9.26 16.32
N TYR A 107 0.44 -9.45 17.65
CA TYR A 107 1.04 -8.47 18.55
C TYR A 107 2.54 -8.30 18.30
N CYS A 108 3.27 -9.40 18.17
CA CYS A 108 4.70 -9.37 17.91
C CYS A 108 5.02 -8.79 16.52
N LEU A 109 4.37 -9.32 15.47
CA LEU A 109 4.62 -8.89 14.10
C LEU A 109 4.25 -7.44 13.86
N TYR A 110 3.14 -6.97 14.43
CA TYR A 110 2.73 -5.58 14.29
C TYR A 110 3.59 -4.61 15.12
N THR A 111 4.16 -5.06 16.24
CA THR A 111 5.15 -4.27 16.98
C THR A 111 6.39 -4.03 16.12
N ASP A 112 6.95 -5.05 15.46
CA ASP A 112 8.08 -4.92 14.55
C ASP A 112 7.75 -3.99 13.36
N ALA A 113 6.54 -4.15 12.79
CA ALA A 113 6.08 -3.30 11.70
C ALA A 113 5.91 -1.83 12.13
N ILE A 114 5.36 -1.58 13.31
CA ILE A 114 5.22 -0.24 13.89
C ILE A 114 6.59 0.40 14.11
N ASP A 115 7.56 -0.34 14.63
CA ASP A 115 8.93 0.16 14.83
C ASP A 115 9.57 0.52 13.48
N THR A 116 9.29 -0.26 12.45
CA THR A 116 9.72 0.03 11.07
C THR A 116 9.10 1.33 10.54
N ILE A 117 7.77 1.55 10.72
CA ILE A 117 7.12 2.81 10.32
C ILE A 117 7.74 3.98 11.10
N CYS A 118 7.90 3.87 12.42
CA CYS A 118 8.52 4.92 13.23
C CYS A 118 9.92 5.28 12.74
N LYS A 119 10.73 4.28 12.39
CA LYS A 119 12.07 4.47 11.85
C LYS A 119 12.06 5.15 10.49
N MET A 120 11.19 4.72 9.57
CA MET A 120 11.02 5.39 8.28
C MET A 120 10.65 6.86 8.46
N GLN A 121 9.70 7.18 9.35
CA GLN A 121 9.25 8.54 9.58
C GLN A 121 10.30 9.44 10.22
N LYS A 122 11.16 8.90 11.09
CA LYS A 122 12.19 9.65 11.80
C LYS A 122 13.48 9.84 10.99
N GLU A 123 13.84 8.86 10.16
CA GLU A 123 15.19 8.76 9.59
C GLU A 123 15.24 8.78 8.06
N ALA A 124 14.16 8.36 7.36
CA ALA A 124 14.19 8.31 5.90
C ALA A 124 14.18 9.71 5.28
N SER A 125 15.09 9.96 4.35
CA SER A 125 15.13 11.22 3.62
C SER A 125 13.88 11.39 2.75
N THR A 126 13.24 12.55 2.86
CA THR A 126 12.09 12.97 2.04
C THR A 126 12.48 13.88 0.88
N GLU A 127 13.76 14.18 0.73
CA GLU A 127 14.25 15.07 -0.30
C GLU A 127 13.89 14.60 -1.70
N ASN A 128 13.31 15.49 -2.51
CA ASN A 128 12.84 15.23 -3.88
C ASN A 128 11.73 14.16 -4.03
N LEU A 129 11.11 13.72 -2.93
CA LEU A 129 9.92 12.88 -3.02
C LEU A 129 8.69 13.73 -3.41
N LYS A 130 7.78 13.11 -4.15
CA LYS A 130 6.46 13.71 -4.40
C LYS A 130 5.72 13.91 -3.08
N THR A 131 4.95 15.00 -2.99
CA THR A 131 4.07 15.23 -1.85
C THR A 131 2.68 14.66 -2.15
N PHE A 132 2.11 13.97 -1.18
CA PHE A 132 0.71 13.55 -1.18
C PHE A 132 -0.17 14.76 -0.87
N ASP A 133 -0.28 15.66 -1.84
CA ASP A 133 -1.04 16.89 -1.77
C ASP A 133 -2.51 16.69 -2.18
N ILE A 134 -3.31 17.77 -2.14
CA ILE A 134 -4.73 17.74 -2.54
C ILE A 134 -4.92 17.24 -3.97
N LYS A 135 -3.98 17.51 -4.88
CA LYS A 135 -4.05 17.05 -6.28
C LYS A 135 -3.90 15.53 -6.37
N GLU A 136 -2.93 14.98 -5.63
CA GLU A 136 -2.70 13.53 -5.56
C GLU A 136 -3.89 12.83 -4.88
N GLN A 137 -4.39 13.38 -3.75
CA GLN A 137 -5.58 12.88 -3.06
C GLN A 137 -6.80 12.87 -3.99
N ARG A 138 -7.01 13.93 -4.78
CA ARG A 138 -8.10 14.02 -5.76
C ARG A 138 -7.96 12.97 -6.87
N SER A 139 -6.75 12.73 -7.33
CA SER A 139 -6.45 11.69 -8.32
C SER A 139 -6.84 10.31 -7.80
N GLU A 140 -6.45 9.99 -6.55
CA GLU A 140 -6.80 8.71 -5.91
C GLU A 140 -8.31 8.54 -5.71
N LEU A 141 -9.00 9.58 -5.22
CA LEU A 141 -10.46 9.56 -5.06
C LEU A 141 -11.20 9.48 -6.41
N GLY A 142 -10.59 9.98 -7.48
CA GLY A 142 -11.06 9.79 -8.84
C GLY A 142 -11.10 8.31 -9.28
N ILE A 143 -10.22 7.47 -8.73
CA ILE A 143 -10.25 6.02 -8.96
C ILE A 143 -11.52 5.40 -8.37
N PHE A 144 -11.90 5.78 -7.14
CA PHE A 144 -13.16 5.35 -6.52
C PHE A 144 -14.37 5.74 -7.37
N ARG A 145 -14.44 7.03 -7.78
CA ARG A 145 -15.54 7.52 -8.60
C ARG A 145 -15.64 6.75 -9.91
N LYS A 146 -14.54 6.66 -10.67
CA LYS A 146 -14.53 6.04 -11.99
C LYS A 146 -14.82 4.55 -11.93
N TRP A 147 -14.10 3.82 -11.10
CA TRP A 147 -14.12 2.36 -11.16
C TRP A 147 -15.17 1.73 -10.26
N PHE A 148 -15.43 2.31 -9.08
CA PHE A 148 -16.45 1.77 -8.19
C PHE A 148 -17.82 2.35 -8.48
N LEU A 149 -18.00 3.69 -8.43
CA LEU A 149 -19.32 4.28 -8.64
C LEU A 149 -19.80 4.11 -10.09
N ASN A 150 -18.98 4.51 -11.07
CA ASN A 150 -19.43 4.48 -12.48
C ASN A 150 -19.38 3.08 -13.08
N GLU A 151 -18.22 2.36 -12.99
CA GLU A 151 -18.06 1.08 -13.69
C GLU A 151 -18.64 -0.11 -12.94
N HIS A 152 -18.51 -0.17 -11.62
CA HIS A 152 -18.98 -1.30 -10.84
C HIS A 152 -20.44 -1.17 -10.46
N LEU A 153 -20.85 -0.05 -9.85
CA LEU A 153 -22.24 0.21 -9.44
C LEU A 153 -23.11 0.78 -10.56
N LYS A 154 -22.53 1.15 -11.72
CA LYS A 154 -23.25 1.74 -12.87
C LYS A 154 -23.98 3.05 -12.55
N ILE A 155 -23.52 3.80 -11.57
CA ILE A 155 -24.04 5.13 -11.22
C ILE A 155 -23.39 6.15 -12.15
N ASN A 156 -24.18 6.93 -12.88
CA ASN A 156 -23.65 7.93 -13.79
C ASN A 156 -23.23 9.22 -13.08
N ASP A 157 -22.36 10.00 -13.75
CA ASP A 157 -21.82 11.25 -13.19
C ASP A 157 -22.89 12.31 -12.88
N GLU A 158 -23.98 12.37 -13.65
CA GLU A 158 -25.06 13.29 -13.39
C GLU A 158 -25.72 13.02 -12.04
N THR A 159 -25.98 11.75 -11.72
CA THR A 159 -26.54 11.32 -10.43
C THR A 159 -25.58 11.65 -9.29
N ILE A 160 -24.28 11.32 -9.44
CA ILE A 160 -23.27 11.64 -8.41
C ILE A 160 -23.20 13.15 -8.18
N ASN A 161 -23.21 13.95 -9.23
CA ASN A 161 -23.09 15.42 -9.14
C ASN A 161 -24.33 16.11 -8.53
N LYS A 162 -25.50 15.45 -8.50
CA LYS A 162 -26.68 15.93 -7.78
C LYS A 162 -26.54 15.80 -6.27
N THR A 163 -25.67 14.92 -5.79
CA THR A 163 -25.35 14.78 -4.37
C THR A 163 -24.29 15.79 -3.92
N LYS A 164 -24.07 15.88 -2.61
CA LYS A 164 -23.01 16.70 -2.03
C LYS A 164 -21.68 15.96 -1.91
N PHE A 165 -21.48 14.84 -2.60
CA PHE A 165 -20.32 13.98 -2.49
C PHE A 165 -19.00 14.74 -2.70
N ASN A 166 -18.90 15.51 -3.79
CA ASN A 166 -17.69 16.28 -4.11
C ASN A 166 -17.35 17.32 -3.04
N GLN A 167 -18.36 18.01 -2.49
CA GLN A 167 -18.17 18.98 -1.40
C GLN A 167 -17.64 18.27 -0.12
N GLY A 168 -18.17 17.09 0.17
CA GLY A 168 -17.68 16.28 1.28
C GLY A 168 -16.23 15.83 1.10
N LEU A 169 -15.85 15.47 -0.13
CA LEU A 169 -14.46 15.11 -0.45
C LEU A 169 -13.51 16.31 -0.30
N GLU A 170 -13.91 17.51 -0.66
CA GLU A 170 -13.10 18.72 -0.45
C GLU A 170 -12.84 18.99 1.04
N VAL A 171 -13.84 18.80 1.89
CA VAL A 171 -13.67 18.92 3.36
C VAL A 171 -12.68 17.88 3.87
N LEU A 172 -12.81 16.61 3.44
CA LEU A 172 -11.92 15.52 3.80
C LEU A 172 -10.46 15.82 3.38
N GLN A 173 -10.26 16.24 2.13
CA GLN A 173 -8.94 16.54 1.57
C GLN A 173 -8.25 17.68 2.31
N ASN A 174 -8.96 18.77 2.62
CA ASN A 174 -8.40 19.89 3.37
C ASN A 174 -7.95 19.48 4.77
N LYS A 175 -8.73 18.62 5.45
CA LYS A 175 -8.36 18.10 6.77
C LYS A 175 -7.13 17.18 6.69
N ILE A 176 -7.04 16.30 5.71
CA ILE A 176 -5.88 15.43 5.50
C ILE A 176 -4.63 16.25 5.15
N ASP A 177 -4.79 17.32 4.35
CA ASP A 177 -3.65 18.15 3.96
C ASP A 177 -3.02 18.91 5.14
N SER A 178 -3.80 19.18 6.21
CA SER A 178 -3.34 19.80 7.45
C SER A 178 -2.57 18.85 8.39
N ILE A 179 -2.61 17.54 8.17
CA ILE A 179 -1.89 16.55 8.99
C ILE A 179 -0.38 16.72 8.78
N PRO A 180 0.45 16.65 9.83
CA PRO A 180 1.90 16.61 9.70
C PRO A 180 2.34 15.54 8.71
N LYS A 181 3.34 15.87 7.89
CA LYS A 181 3.80 15.01 6.80
C LYS A 181 5.19 14.44 7.08
N SER A 182 5.41 13.22 6.65
CA SER A 182 6.66 12.48 6.76
C SER A 182 6.87 11.56 5.57
N PHE A 183 7.93 10.75 5.58
CA PHE A 183 8.07 9.64 4.66
C PHE A 183 6.89 8.67 4.82
N VAL A 184 6.27 8.29 3.71
CA VAL A 184 5.15 7.36 3.63
C VAL A 184 5.43 6.34 2.54
N HIS A 185 5.37 5.06 2.89
CA HIS A 185 5.53 3.94 1.98
C HIS A 185 4.32 3.77 1.04
N ARG A 186 3.12 4.13 1.47
CA ARG A 186 1.78 4.01 0.84
C ARG A 186 1.15 2.62 0.90
N ASP A 187 1.92 1.57 0.65
CA ASP A 187 1.41 0.20 0.58
C ASP A 187 2.02 -0.70 1.68
N PHE A 188 2.13 -0.15 2.91
CA PHE A 188 2.69 -0.83 4.08
C PHE A 188 1.63 -1.71 4.77
N HIS A 189 1.28 -2.81 4.14
CA HIS A 189 0.24 -3.74 4.59
C HIS A 189 0.72 -5.20 4.55
N SER A 190 -0.06 -6.12 5.11
CA SER A 190 0.33 -7.52 5.33
C SER A 190 0.79 -8.29 4.09
N ARG A 191 0.36 -7.90 2.88
CA ARG A 191 0.82 -8.54 1.63
C ARG A 191 2.21 -8.11 1.18
N ASN A 192 2.69 -6.94 1.65
CA ASN A 192 3.97 -6.35 1.26
C ASN A 192 5.03 -6.43 2.36
N LEU A 193 4.70 -7.06 3.48
CA LEU A 193 5.61 -7.33 4.58
C LEU A 193 5.96 -8.81 4.59
N MET A 194 7.27 -9.10 4.62
CA MET A 194 7.80 -10.47 4.68
C MET A 194 8.23 -10.81 6.11
N MET A 195 7.84 -12.00 6.58
CA MET A 195 8.36 -12.53 7.83
C MET A 195 9.80 -12.99 7.63
N THR A 196 10.73 -12.33 8.32
CA THR A 196 12.17 -12.61 8.24
C THR A 196 12.73 -12.97 9.61
N GLN A 197 13.78 -13.81 9.64
CA GLN A 197 14.42 -14.22 10.89
C GLN A 197 15.26 -13.10 11.54
N LYS A 198 15.74 -12.18 10.73
CA LYS A 198 16.55 -11.03 11.18
C LYS A 198 15.99 -9.76 10.59
N ASN A 199 16.00 -8.69 11.38
CA ASN A 199 15.50 -7.38 10.95
C ASN A 199 14.07 -7.45 10.38
N ASN A 200 13.16 -8.10 11.10
CA ASN A 200 11.74 -8.21 10.74
C ASN A 200 11.03 -6.85 10.86
N PRO A 201 10.14 -6.49 9.93
CA PRO A 201 9.81 -7.17 8.67
C PRO A 201 10.78 -6.90 7.53
N GLY A 202 10.77 -7.79 6.54
CA GLY A 202 11.23 -7.44 5.20
C GLY A 202 10.18 -6.60 4.49
N VAL A 203 10.56 -5.48 3.87
CA VAL A 203 9.64 -4.51 3.27
C VAL A 203 9.74 -4.55 1.74
N LEU A 204 8.61 -4.80 1.09
CA LEU A 204 8.48 -4.89 -0.37
C LEU A 204 7.61 -3.74 -0.91
N ASP A 205 7.65 -3.54 -2.23
CA ASP A 205 6.73 -2.65 -2.99
C ASP A 205 6.81 -1.17 -2.56
N HIS A 206 8.03 -0.68 -2.33
CA HIS A 206 8.33 0.63 -1.75
C HIS A 206 8.50 1.77 -2.76
N GLN A 207 8.47 1.51 -4.07
CA GLN A 207 8.80 2.50 -5.12
C GLN A 207 7.84 3.68 -5.23
N ASP A 208 6.64 3.57 -4.68
CA ASP A 208 5.61 4.62 -4.72
C ASP A 208 5.59 5.51 -3.47
N ALA A 209 6.69 5.49 -2.70
CA ALA A 209 6.83 6.31 -1.50
C ALA A 209 6.69 7.82 -1.79
N VAL A 210 6.11 8.54 -0.83
CA VAL A 210 5.81 9.98 -0.93
C VAL A 210 6.07 10.69 0.41
N VAL A 211 6.01 12.01 0.39
CA VAL A 211 5.83 12.82 1.61
C VAL A 211 4.34 12.95 1.86
N GLY A 212 3.84 12.33 2.92
CA GLY A 212 2.41 12.27 3.20
C GLY A 212 2.06 12.26 4.69
N PRO A 213 0.77 12.15 5.02
CA PRO A 213 0.30 12.18 6.40
C PRO A 213 0.97 11.11 7.26
N ILE A 214 1.45 11.48 8.46
CA ILE A 214 2.11 10.57 9.40
C ILE A 214 1.25 9.35 9.78
N THR A 215 -0.05 9.41 9.53
CA THR A 215 -1.00 8.34 9.81
C THR A 215 -1.18 7.35 8.65
N TYR A 216 -0.62 7.60 7.45
CA TYR A 216 -0.95 6.81 6.26
C TYR A 216 -0.54 5.33 6.38
N ASP A 217 0.70 5.06 6.75
CA ASP A 217 1.22 3.68 6.81
C ASP A 217 0.67 2.90 8.01
N ILE A 218 0.44 3.58 9.16
CA ILE A 218 -0.22 2.91 10.30
C ILE A 218 -1.68 2.56 10.00
N VAL A 219 -2.38 3.35 9.19
CA VAL A 219 -3.70 2.99 8.65
C VAL A 219 -3.59 1.77 7.75
N SER A 220 -2.60 1.75 6.85
CA SER A 220 -2.38 0.64 5.91
C SER A 220 -2.17 -0.68 6.63
N LEU A 221 -1.49 -0.64 7.79
CA LEU A 221 -1.18 -1.79 8.63
C LEU A 221 -2.39 -2.21 9.47
N LEU A 222 -2.96 -1.30 10.27
CA LEU A 222 -3.97 -1.62 11.29
C LEU A 222 -5.40 -1.70 10.76
N LYS A 223 -5.71 -1.01 9.65
CA LYS A 223 -6.97 -1.12 8.90
C LYS A 223 -6.71 -1.71 7.52
N ASP A 224 -5.98 -2.81 7.48
CA ASP A 224 -5.67 -3.56 6.27
C ASP A 224 -6.95 -4.03 5.58
N CYS A 225 -6.97 -4.00 4.25
CA CYS A 225 -8.11 -4.46 3.46
C CYS A 225 -8.21 -5.99 3.38
N TYR A 226 -7.16 -6.72 3.74
CA TYR A 226 -7.04 -8.17 3.59
C TYR A 226 -7.27 -8.96 4.88
N ILE A 227 -7.08 -8.35 6.04
CA ILE A 227 -7.27 -8.93 7.36
C ILE A 227 -7.89 -7.91 8.31
N THR A 228 -8.68 -8.37 9.28
CA THR A 228 -9.37 -7.50 10.25
C THR A 228 -9.09 -7.99 11.65
N TRP A 229 -8.86 -7.04 12.55
CA TRP A 229 -8.64 -7.28 13.97
C TRP A 229 -9.75 -6.65 14.81
N ASP A 230 -9.86 -7.06 16.05
CA ASP A 230 -10.77 -6.40 16.97
C ASP A 230 -10.34 -4.95 17.24
N GLU A 231 -11.33 -4.14 17.64
CA GLU A 231 -11.13 -2.71 17.81
C GLU A 231 -10.16 -2.38 18.96
N LYS A 232 -10.15 -3.20 20.01
CA LYS A 232 -9.28 -3.00 21.17
C LYS A 232 -7.82 -3.19 20.76
N LEU A 233 -7.48 -4.30 20.09
CA LEU A 233 -6.13 -4.55 19.58
C LEU A 233 -5.68 -3.40 18.66
N THR A 234 -6.54 -2.98 17.73
CA THR A 234 -6.26 -1.90 16.80
C THR A 234 -5.95 -0.58 17.52
N LEU A 235 -6.74 -0.22 18.55
CA LEU A 235 -6.54 0.99 19.34
C LEU A 235 -5.28 0.90 20.22
N ASP A 236 -5.02 -0.23 20.84
CA ASP A 236 -3.82 -0.43 21.66
C ASP A 236 -2.55 -0.26 20.81
N MET A 237 -2.53 -0.84 19.60
CA MET A 237 -1.43 -0.68 18.65
C MET A 237 -1.30 0.75 18.12
N LEU A 238 -2.42 1.43 17.84
CA LEU A 238 -2.43 2.83 17.43
C LEU A 238 -1.85 3.74 18.51
N HIS A 239 -2.23 3.51 19.78
CA HIS A 239 -1.67 4.24 20.92
C HIS A 239 -0.19 3.96 21.10
N SER A 240 0.25 2.70 20.92
CA SER A 240 1.68 2.36 20.96
C SER A 240 2.46 3.15 19.90
N PHE A 241 1.95 3.20 18.67
CA PHE A 241 2.56 3.98 17.59
C PHE A 241 2.60 5.48 17.91
N SER A 242 1.47 6.08 18.29
CA SER A 242 1.39 7.51 18.58
C SER A 242 2.37 7.92 19.69
N ASN A 243 2.53 7.11 20.73
CA ASN A 243 3.50 7.36 21.80
C ASN A 243 4.95 7.35 21.30
N LYS A 244 5.29 6.51 20.31
CA LYS A 244 6.64 6.40 19.74
C LYS A 244 7.04 7.60 18.86
N ILE A 245 6.06 8.36 18.33
CA ILE A 245 6.30 9.52 17.45
C ILE A 245 5.96 10.86 18.10
N LYS A 246 5.44 10.87 19.32
CA LYS A 246 5.01 12.07 20.05
C LYS A 246 6.16 13.05 20.36
N ASP A 247 7.39 12.56 20.41
CA ASP A 247 8.59 13.36 20.54
C ASP A 247 8.95 14.17 19.28
N VAL A 248 8.45 13.77 18.13
CA VAL A 248 8.71 14.40 16.83
C VAL A 248 7.57 15.31 16.40
N TYR A 249 6.32 14.91 16.70
CA TYR A 249 5.12 15.61 16.26
C TYR A 249 4.26 16.02 17.46
N ASN A 250 3.77 17.26 17.44
CA ASN A 250 2.89 17.79 18.48
C ASN A 250 1.42 17.53 18.12
N PHE A 251 0.72 16.73 18.92
CA PHE A 251 -0.70 16.43 18.76
C PHE A 251 -1.33 15.93 20.06
N SER A 252 -2.64 16.10 20.20
CA SER A 252 -3.42 15.42 21.24
C SER A 252 -3.77 13.99 20.80
N SER A 253 -4.14 13.13 21.76
CA SER A 253 -4.58 11.77 21.44
C SER A 253 -5.83 11.76 20.56
N GLU A 254 -6.75 12.69 20.80
CA GLU A 254 -8.00 12.85 20.05
C GLU A 254 -7.72 13.28 18.60
N GLU A 255 -6.82 14.26 18.39
CA GLU A 255 -6.39 14.70 17.06
C GLU A 255 -5.75 13.56 16.28
N PHE A 256 -4.88 12.77 16.94
CA PHE A 256 -4.22 11.67 16.28
C PHE A 256 -5.20 10.58 15.83
N VAL A 257 -6.18 10.24 16.65
CA VAL A 257 -7.25 9.30 16.29
C VAL A 257 -8.10 9.86 15.13
N GLU A 258 -8.41 11.16 15.13
CA GLU A 258 -9.13 11.80 14.02
C GLU A 258 -8.30 11.70 12.73
N TRP A 259 -7.02 12.04 12.76
CA TRP A 259 -6.12 11.94 11.61
C TRP A 259 -6.01 10.51 11.06
N TYR A 260 -5.91 9.52 11.95
CA TYR A 260 -5.91 8.11 11.59
C TYR A 260 -7.22 7.70 10.89
N ASP A 261 -8.36 8.12 11.41
CA ASP A 261 -9.66 7.78 10.85
C ASP A 261 -9.87 8.41 9.46
N ILE A 262 -9.59 9.72 9.31
CA ILE A 262 -9.82 10.42 8.03
C ILE A 262 -8.80 10.01 6.94
N THR A 263 -7.55 9.73 7.32
CA THR A 263 -6.58 9.13 6.40
C THR A 263 -7.05 7.74 5.98
N GLY A 264 -7.62 6.97 6.91
CA GLY A 264 -8.25 5.69 6.62
C GLY A 264 -9.40 5.80 5.64
N LEU A 265 -10.28 6.78 5.80
CA LEU A 265 -11.38 7.02 4.87
C LEU A 265 -10.89 7.28 3.44
N GLN A 266 -9.91 8.17 3.27
CA GLN A 266 -9.28 8.44 1.96
C GLN A 266 -8.72 7.16 1.34
N ARG A 267 -7.92 6.42 2.11
CA ARG A 267 -7.24 5.21 1.64
C ARG A 267 -8.24 4.10 1.29
N HIS A 268 -9.28 3.91 2.08
CA HIS A 268 -10.29 2.86 1.83
C HIS A 268 -11.14 3.17 0.61
N LEU A 269 -11.54 4.42 0.38
CA LEU A 269 -12.22 4.82 -0.85
C LEU A 269 -11.32 4.52 -2.08
N LYS A 270 -10.03 4.88 -2.03
CA LYS A 270 -9.06 4.52 -3.08
C LYS A 270 -9.01 3.01 -3.29
N ALA A 271 -8.86 2.22 -2.22
CA ALA A 271 -8.72 0.75 -2.29
C ALA A 271 -9.94 0.09 -2.93
N ILE A 272 -11.15 0.49 -2.56
CA ILE A 272 -12.41 0.02 -3.18
C ILE A 272 -12.41 0.31 -4.69
N GLY A 273 -11.97 1.50 -5.09
CA GLY A 273 -11.83 1.85 -6.49
C GLY A 273 -10.79 1.00 -7.22
N ILE A 274 -9.67 0.68 -6.57
CA ILE A 274 -8.62 -0.20 -7.13
C ILE A 274 -9.16 -1.63 -7.28
N PHE A 275 -9.85 -2.19 -6.30
CA PHE A 275 -10.44 -3.53 -6.37
C PHE A 275 -11.44 -3.64 -7.54
N SER A 276 -12.27 -2.63 -7.71
CA SER A 276 -13.18 -2.55 -8.85
C SER A 276 -12.43 -2.46 -10.18
N ARG A 277 -11.35 -1.66 -10.26
CA ARG A 277 -10.51 -1.56 -11.45
C ARG A 277 -9.86 -2.90 -11.80
N LEU A 278 -9.31 -3.60 -10.81
CA LEU A 278 -8.69 -4.91 -10.99
C LEU A 278 -9.68 -5.94 -11.56
N ASN A 279 -10.93 -5.89 -11.13
CA ASN A 279 -11.98 -6.73 -11.71
C ASN A 279 -12.31 -6.33 -13.16
N HIS A 280 -12.64 -5.07 -13.40
CA HIS A 280 -13.18 -4.64 -14.70
C HIS A 280 -12.12 -4.50 -15.79
N ARG A 281 -10.89 -4.10 -15.45
CA ARG A 281 -9.79 -3.90 -16.40
C ARG A 281 -8.91 -5.13 -16.55
N ASP A 282 -8.61 -5.80 -15.42
CA ASP A 282 -7.56 -6.83 -15.34
C ASP A 282 -8.13 -8.24 -15.14
N ASN A 283 -9.48 -8.39 -15.12
CA ASN A 283 -10.20 -9.65 -14.89
C ASN A 283 -9.79 -10.39 -13.59
N LYS A 284 -9.38 -9.65 -12.54
CA LYS A 284 -9.01 -10.18 -11.22
C LYS A 284 -10.20 -10.07 -10.27
N THR A 285 -11.13 -11.01 -10.36
CA THR A 285 -12.41 -10.98 -9.61
C THR A 285 -12.27 -11.20 -8.11
N SER A 286 -11.18 -11.86 -7.65
CA SER A 286 -10.97 -12.20 -6.24
C SER A 286 -10.92 -10.99 -5.30
N TYR A 287 -10.56 -9.81 -5.80
CA TYR A 287 -10.51 -8.59 -5.00
C TYR A 287 -11.88 -7.99 -4.67
N LEU A 288 -12.94 -8.39 -5.37
CA LEU A 288 -14.29 -7.89 -5.06
C LEU A 288 -14.78 -8.32 -3.68
N SER A 289 -14.35 -9.48 -3.19
CA SER A 289 -14.70 -9.97 -1.86
C SER A 289 -14.14 -9.12 -0.71
N ASP A 290 -13.14 -8.27 -0.99
CA ASP A 290 -12.55 -7.36 0.01
C ASP A 290 -13.29 -6.02 0.10
N ILE A 291 -14.19 -5.70 -0.85
CA ILE A 291 -14.93 -4.44 -0.88
C ILE A 291 -15.86 -4.28 0.34
N PRO A 292 -16.71 -5.25 0.73
CA PRO A 292 -17.62 -5.09 1.86
C PRO A 292 -16.87 -4.82 3.17
N ARG A 293 -15.76 -5.54 3.43
CA ARG A 293 -14.90 -5.31 4.61
C ARG A 293 -14.32 -3.91 4.61
N THR A 294 -13.79 -3.48 3.46
CA THR A 294 -13.18 -2.16 3.31
C THR A 294 -14.22 -1.05 3.45
N PHE A 295 -15.43 -1.25 2.94
CA PHE A 295 -16.52 -0.30 3.06
C PHE A 295 -17.05 -0.18 4.50
N ALA A 296 -16.99 -1.24 5.29
CA ALA A 296 -17.35 -1.18 6.72
C ALA A 296 -16.43 -0.22 7.52
N TYR A 297 -15.16 -0.07 7.15
CA TYR A 297 -14.30 0.97 7.72
C TYR A 297 -14.75 2.38 7.30
N VAL A 298 -15.18 2.55 6.05
CA VAL A 298 -15.73 3.82 5.55
C VAL A 298 -16.96 4.22 6.36
N GLU A 299 -17.93 3.31 6.53
CA GLU A 299 -19.16 3.56 7.29
C GLU A 299 -18.86 4.01 8.73
N LYS A 300 -17.99 3.29 9.45
CA LYS A 300 -17.61 3.64 10.83
C LYS A 300 -17.08 5.07 10.95
N VAL A 301 -16.24 5.52 10.02
CA VAL A 301 -15.69 6.88 10.05
C VAL A 301 -16.76 7.92 9.72
N LEU A 302 -17.61 7.66 8.72
CA LEU A 302 -18.70 8.56 8.34
C LEU A 302 -19.74 8.72 9.45
N GLU A 303 -19.94 7.69 10.30
CA GLU A 303 -20.82 7.78 11.47
C GLU A 303 -20.20 8.64 12.60
N LYS A 304 -18.88 8.60 12.77
CA LYS A 304 -18.17 9.21 13.88
C LYS A 304 -18.02 10.72 13.75
N TYR A 305 -17.85 11.25 12.53
CA TYR A 305 -17.51 12.66 12.31
C TYR A 305 -18.60 13.43 11.59
N PRO A 306 -19.33 14.35 12.28
CA PRO A 306 -20.45 15.11 11.71
C PRO A 306 -20.09 15.96 10.48
N TYR A 307 -18.85 16.46 10.39
CA TYR A 307 -18.41 17.25 9.23
C TYR A 307 -18.26 16.42 7.94
N LEU A 308 -18.31 15.08 8.03
CA LEU A 308 -18.34 14.18 6.88
C LEU A 308 -19.77 13.87 6.39
N THR A 309 -20.79 14.54 6.94
CA THR A 309 -22.20 14.29 6.63
C THR A 309 -22.51 14.35 5.13
N ASN A 310 -21.81 15.19 4.36
CA ASN A 310 -22.00 15.29 2.91
C ASN A 310 -21.60 14.01 2.18
N ILE A 311 -20.51 13.33 2.61
CA ILE A 311 -20.12 12.02 2.07
C ILE A 311 -21.13 10.97 2.53
N LYS A 312 -21.49 10.98 3.82
CA LYS A 312 -22.45 10.04 4.40
C LYS A 312 -23.78 10.08 3.68
N SER A 313 -24.37 11.29 3.54
CA SER A 313 -25.65 11.48 2.85
C SER A 313 -25.58 11.04 1.39
N ALA A 314 -24.48 11.36 0.69
CA ALA A 314 -24.29 10.93 -0.68
C ALA A 314 -24.20 9.41 -0.81
N CYS A 315 -23.50 8.73 0.08
CA CYS A 315 -23.46 7.25 0.09
C CYS A 315 -24.86 6.65 0.30
N HIS A 316 -25.68 7.27 1.14
CA HIS A 316 -27.07 6.85 1.36
C HIS A 316 -27.95 7.15 0.14
N GLU A 317 -27.91 8.36 -0.42
CA GLU A 317 -28.65 8.76 -1.61
C GLU A 317 -28.33 7.92 -2.84
N LEU A 318 -27.08 7.47 -2.96
CA LEU A 318 -26.60 6.57 -4.02
C LEU A 318 -26.83 5.09 -3.69
N GLU A 319 -27.46 4.76 -2.56
CA GLU A 319 -27.78 3.40 -2.09
C GLU A 319 -26.59 2.45 -2.10
N ILE A 320 -25.36 2.96 -1.87
CA ILE A 320 -24.13 2.18 -2.03
C ILE A 320 -24.14 0.89 -1.22
N LYS A 321 -24.64 0.93 0.01
CA LYS A 321 -24.71 -0.26 0.88
C LYS A 321 -25.62 -1.36 0.35
N ASN A 322 -26.68 -0.99 -0.35
CA ASN A 322 -27.64 -1.96 -0.91
C ASN A 322 -27.11 -2.62 -2.19
N LEU A 323 -26.07 -2.02 -2.80
CA LEU A 323 -25.45 -2.45 -4.05
C LEU A 323 -24.17 -3.29 -3.83
N LEU A 324 -23.69 -3.39 -2.58
CA LEU A 324 -22.55 -4.21 -2.15
C LEU A 324 -22.99 -5.65 -1.83
#